data_37a981d98171c8c4a0a0038cf5d7c23c
#
_entry.id   37a981d98171c8c4a0a0038cf5d7c23c
#
_cell.length_a   1.000
_cell.length_b   1.000
_cell.length_c   1.000
_cell.angle_alpha   90.00
_cell.angle_beta   90.00
_cell.angle_gamma   90.00
#
_symmetry.space_group_name_H-M   'P 1'
#
loop_
_entity.id
_entity.type
_entity.pdbx_description
1 polymer ?
#
loop_
_entity_poly.entity_id
_entity_poly.type
_entity_poly.pdbx_seq_one_letter_code
_entity_poly.pdbx_strand_id
1 'polypeptide(L)'
;MKRLFKTLLAIVIVIAVIIISAVAIVSVRMSGQVKAFDKSGIDLSHVADGVYNGHSETDLVKVDVRVTVADGRIEDIEILKHECGKGHPADVIVSDMIKDNTVEVDAVSGATMSSEVIKDAVRDALRG
;
A
#
# COMPACT_ATOMS: atom_id res chain seq x y z
N MET A 1 -31.42 -37.41 -9.38
CA MET A 1 -31.26 -36.22 -8.52
C MET A 1 -30.05 -36.29 -7.62
N LYS A 2 -29.81 -37.38 -6.89
CA LYS A 2 -28.64 -37.49 -6.01
C LYS A 2 -27.30 -37.39 -6.75
N ARG A 3 -27.21 -37.94 -7.96
CA ARG A 3 -25.98 -37.84 -8.79
C ARG A 3 -25.73 -36.39 -9.27
N LEU A 4 -26.79 -35.71 -9.70
CA LEU A 4 -26.73 -34.34 -10.16
C LEU A 4 -26.28 -33.39 -9.02
N PHE A 5 -26.84 -33.61 -7.84
CA PHE A 5 -26.46 -32.84 -6.64
C PHE A 5 -24.98 -33.03 -6.25
N LYS A 6 -24.52 -34.31 -6.30
CA LYS A 6 -23.09 -34.60 -6.02
C LYS A 6 -22.15 -33.95 -7.04
N THR A 7 -22.56 -33.95 -8.32
CA THR A 7 -21.76 -33.30 -9.38
C THR A 7 -21.71 -31.79 -9.21
N LEU A 8 -22.86 -31.18 -8.90
CA LEU A 8 -22.92 -29.74 -8.63
C LEU A 8 -22.08 -29.36 -7.41
N LEU A 9 -22.15 -30.13 -6.35
CA LEU A 9 -21.36 -29.93 -5.15
C LEU A 9 -19.86 -30.04 -5.45
N ALA A 10 -19.45 -31.03 -6.23
CA ALA A 10 -18.05 -31.19 -6.65
C ALA A 10 -17.55 -30.00 -7.46
N ILE A 11 -18.37 -29.47 -8.38
CA ILE A 11 -18.02 -28.28 -9.18
C ILE A 11 -17.83 -27.05 -8.27
N VAL A 12 -18.72 -26.83 -7.32
CA VAL A 12 -18.63 -25.73 -6.37
C VAL A 12 -17.35 -25.81 -5.54
N ILE A 13 -17.00 -27.01 -5.08
CA ILE A 13 -15.76 -27.23 -4.31
C ILE A 13 -14.53 -26.91 -5.17
N VAL A 14 -14.50 -27.38 -6.42
CA VAL A 14 -13.39 -27.11 -7.34
C VAL A 14 -13.22 -25.61 -7.59
N ILE A 15 -14.33 -24.90 -7.84
CA ILE A 15 -14.31 -23.45 -8.03
C ILE A 15 -13.80 -22.75 -6.77
N ALA A 16 -14.27 -23.15 -5.59
CA ALA A 16 -13.81 -22.59 -4.31
C ALA A 16 -12.30 -22.78 -4.11
N VAL A 17 -11.76 -23.96 -4.42
CA VAL A 17 -10.33 -24.25 -4.34
C VAL A 17 -9.53 -23.38 -5.30
N ILE A 18 -10.01 -23.19 -6.52
CA ILE A 18 -9.35 -22.33 -7.52
C ILE A 18 -9.29 -20.87 -7.01
N ILE A 19 -10.41 -20.36 -6.47
CA ILE A 19 -10.47 -18.99 -5.95
C ILE A 19 -9.51 -18.82 -4.77
N ILE A 20 -9.52 -19.75 -3.82
CA ILE A 20 -8.62 -19.70 -2.64
C ILE A 20 -7.15 -19.73 -3.08
N SER A 21 -6.83 -20.59 -4.04
CA SER A 21 -5.46 -20.68 -4.57
C SER A 21 -5.02 -19.39 -5.26
N ALA A 22 -5.90 -18.79 -6.06
CA ALA A 22 -5.62 -17.52 -6.74
C ALA A 22 -5.38 -16.39 -5.74
N VAL A 23 -6.22 -16.28 -4.70
CA VAL A 23 -6.06 -15.27 -3.63
C VAL A 23 -4.74 -15.48 -2.89
N ALA A 24 -4.39 -16.72 -2.56
CA ALA A 24 -3.15 -17.05 -1.88
C ALA A 24 -1.92 -16.64 -2.71
N ILE A 25 -1.91 -16.93 -4.02
CA ILE A 25 -0.82 -16.56 -4.93
C ILE A 25 -0.65 -15.05 -4.98
N VAL A 26 -1.74 -14.30 -5.15
CA VAL A 26 -1.71 -12.83 -5.20
C VAL A 26 -1.19 -12.26 -3.88
N SER A 27 -1.65 -12.77 -2.75
CA SER A 27 -1.20 -12.31 -1.43
C SER A 27 0.29 -12.54 -1.21
N VAL A 28 0.81 -13.69 -1.61
CA VAL A 28 2.25 -14.00 -1.51
C VAL A 28 3.06 -13.07 -2.41
N ARG A 29 2.63 -12.83 -3.64
CA ARG A 29 3.31 -11.93 -4.56
C ARG A 29 3.35 -10.50 -4.02
N MET A 30 2.22 -9.97 -3.55
CA MET A 30 2.17 -8.63 -2.97
C MET A 30 3.06 -8.49 -1.74
N SER A 31 3.06 -9.48 -0.85
CA SER A 31 3.97 -9.49 0.30
C SER A 31 5.43 -9.46 -0.13
N GLY A 32 5.80 -10.19 -1.18
CA GLY A 32 7.15 -10.17 -1.75
C GLY A 32 7.50 -8.80 -2.33
N GLN A 33 6.58 -8.15 -3.04
CA GLN A 33 6.77 -6.82 -3.59
C GLN A 33 6.96 -5.77 -2.49
N VAL A 34 6.13 -5.80 -1.45
CA VAL A 34 6.25 -4.90 -0.30
C VAL A 34 7.56 -5.11 0.47
N LYS A 35 7.99 -6.37 0.64
CA LYS A 35 9.27 -6.68 1.28
C LYS A 35 10.48 -6.21 0.48
N ALA A 36 10.33 -6.08 -0.84
CA ALA A 36 11.40 -5.59 -1.71
C ALA A 36 11.55 -4.06 -1.66
N PHE A 37 10.62 -3.33 -1.06
CA PHE A 37 10.74 -1.88 -0.90
C PHE A 37 11.94 -1.53 -0.03
N ASP A 38 12.66 -0.50 -0.44
CA ASP A 38 13.73 0.07 0.36
C ASP A 38 13.14 0.87 1.53
N LYS A 39 13.21 0.29 2.72
CA LYS A 39 12.66 0.85 3.96
C LYS A 39 13.70 1.62 4.78
N SER A 40 14.83 2.00 4.18
CA SER A 40 15.82 2.82 4.87
C SER A 40 15.21 4.16 5.29
N GLY A 41 15.58 4.62 6.48
CA GLY A 41 15.03 5.85 7.05
C GLY A 41 15.33 7.07 6.22
N ILE A 42 14.44 8.06 6.27
CA ILE A 42 14.61 9.35 5.64
C ILE A 42 15.02 10.36 6.71
N ASP A 43 16.15 11.02 6.50
CA ASP A 43 16.56 12.15 7.34
C ASP A 43 15.98 13.45 6.77
N LEU A 44 14.89 13.90 7.37
CA LEU A 44 14.17 15.10 6.93
C LEU A 44 15.02 16.38 7.07
N SER A 45 16.02 16.39 7.95
CA SER A 45 16.91 17.54 8.09
C SER A 45 17.78 17.79 6.85
N HIS A 46 17.96 16.77 6.01
CA HIS A 46 18.69 16.84 4.75
C HIS A 46 17.79 17.05 3.53
N VAL A 47 16.48 17.09 3.72
CA VAL A 47 15.53 17.35 2.63
C VAL A 47 15.29 18.85 2.53
N ALA A 48 15.60 19.43 1.37
CA ALA A 48 15.38 20.86 1.14
C ALA A 48 13.88 21.19 1.12
N ASP A 49 13.55 22.43 1.49
CA ASP A 49 12.18 22.94 1.37
C ASP A 49 11.69 22.83 -0.07
N GLY A 50 10.46 22.40 -0.25
CA GLY A 50 9.88 22.28 -1.58
C GLY A 50 8.74 21.29 -1.63
N VAL A 51 8.27 21.05 -2.85
CA VAL A 51 7.20 20.11 -3.16
C VAL A 51 7.79 18.96 -3.96
N TYR A 52 7.55 17.75 -3.52
CA TYR A 52 8.08 16.52 -4.12
C TYR A 52 6.96 15.58 -4.50
N ASN A 53 7.06 14.99 -5.68
CA ASN A 53 6.13 13.95 -6.12
C ASN A 53 6.79 12.58 -5.93
N GLY A 54 6.01 11.62 -5.45
CA GLY A 54 6.44 10.25 -5.27
C GLY A 54 5.43 9.26 -5.83
N HIS A 55 5.92 8.09 -6.21
CA HIS A 55 5.12 7.00 -6.76
C HIS A 55 5.58 5.68 -6.18
N SER A 56 4.62 4.79 -5.93
CA SER A 56 4.88 3.39 -5.63
C SER A 56 3.74 2.51 -6.13
N GLU A 57 4.07 1.30 -6.53
CA GLU A 57 3.07 0.36 -7.00
C GLU A 57 3.43 -1.09 -6.69
N THR A 58 2.38 -1.89 -6.56
CA THR A 58 2.40 -3.35 -6.62
C THR A 58 1.43 -3.80 -7.70
N ASP A 59 1.24 -5.11 -7.86
CA ASP A 59 0.30 -5.65 -8.86
C ASP A 59 -1.14 -5.12 -8.68
N LEU A 60 -1.56 -4.80 -7.45
CA LEU A 60 -2.94 -4.41 -7.14
C LEU A 60 -3.10 -3.00 -6.57
N VAL A 61 -2.02 -2.38 -6.14
CA VAL A 61 -2.07 -1.06 -5.47
C VAL A 61 -1.13 -0.11 -6.19
N LYS A 62 -1.63 1.06 -6.56
CA LYS A 62 -0.85 2.14 -7.17
C LYS A 62 -1.12 3.43 -6.42
N VAL A 63 -0.07 4.12 -6.01
CA VAL A 63 -0.15 5.35 -5.23
C VAL A 63 0.76 6.41 -5.83
N ASP A 64 0.20 7.59 -6.08
CA ASP A 64 0.93 8.81 -6.38
C ASP A 64 0.67 9.83 -5.27
N VAL A 65 1.73 10.43 -4.76
CA VAL A 65 1.65 11.42 -3.68
C VAL A 65 2.40 12.70 -4.04
N ARG A 66 1.98 13.79 -3.41
CA ARG A 66 2.70 15.07 -3.40
C ARG A 66 3.01 15.42 -1.96
N VAL A 67 4.29 15.57 -1.64
CA VAL A 67 4.76 15.87 -0.30
C VAL A 67 5.34 17.29 -0.28
N THR A 68 4.88 18.10 0.65
CA THR A 68 5.43 19.44 0.90
C THR A 68 6.31 19.39 2.13
N VAL A 69 7.55 19.86 2.01
CA VAL A 69 8.54 19.90 3.08
C VAL A 69 8.95 21.36 3.32
N ALA A 70 8.99 21.76 4.59
CA ALA A 70 9.49 23.05 5.03
C ALA A 70 10.17 22.91 6.39
N ASP A 71 11.36 23.52 6.55
CA ASP A 71 12.13 23.54 7.79
C ASP A 71 12.38 22.14 8.40
N GLY A 72 12.67 21.16 7.55
CA GLY A 72 12.91 19.78 7.98
C GLY A 72 11.65 19.05 8.46
N ARG A 73 10.46 19.54 8.10
CA ARG A 73 9.19 18.97 8.50
C ARG A 73 8.32 18.67 7.28
N ILE A 74 7.55 17.59 7.40
CA ILE A 74 6.48 17.30 6.45
C ILE A 74 5.31 18.22 6.78
N GLU A 75 5.07 19.20 5.92
CA GLU A 75 3.96 20.16 6.08
C GLU A 75 2.65 19.59 5.57
N ASP A 76 2.68 18.85 4.47
CA ASP A 76 1.50 18.28 3.85
C ASP A 76 1.85 17.04 3.02
N ILE A 77 0.91 16.12 2.93
CA ILE A 77 0.96 14.97 2.02
C ILE A 77 -0.40 14.86 1.34
N GLU A 78 -0.43 15.04 0.03
CA GLU A 78 -1.62 14.88 -0.78
C GLU A 78 -1.53 13.57 -1.55
N ILE A 79 -2.54 12.71 -1.42
CA ILE A 79 -2.67 11.51 -2.23
C ILE A 79 -3.35 11.89 -3.54
N LEU A 80 -2.58 11.92 -4.63
CA LEU A 80 -3.07 12.29 -5.95
C LEU A 80 -3.80 11.13 -6.62
N LYS A 81 -3.36 9.90 -6.34
CA LYS A 81 -3.92 8.70 -6.91
C LYS A 81 -3.73 7.54 -5.93
N HIS A 82 -4.79 6.80 -5.68
CA HIS A 82 -4.73 5.58 -4.90
C HIS A 82 -5.65 4.55 -5.52
N GLU A 83 -5.12 3.74 -6.40
CA GLU A 83 -5.81 2.59 -6.97
C GLU A 83 -5.59 1.38 -6.06
N CYS A 84 -6.65 0.92 -5.45
CA CYS A 84 -6.66 -0.23 -4.56
C CYS A 84 -8.08 -0.77 -4.46
N GLY A 85 -8.24 -2.05 -4.19
CA GLY A 85 -9.56 -2.64 -3.99
C GLY A 85 -10.26 -2.05 -2.75
N LYS A 86 -9.84 -2.51 -1.56
CA LYS A 86 -10.42 -2.08 -0.26
C LYS A 86 -9.43 -1.29 0.60
N GLY A 87 -8.38 -0.73 0.00
CA GLY A 87 -7.27 -0.10 0.72
C GLY A 87 -7.46 1.37 1.05
N HIS A 88 -8.56 2.02 0.62
CA HIS A 88 -8.81 3.43 0.89
C HIS A 88 -8.76 3.84 2.37
N PRO A 89 -9.14 3.00 3.36
CA PRO A 89 -8.92 3.34 4.77
C PRO A 89 -7.46 3.63 5.13
N ALA A 90 -6.50 3.15 4.35
CA ALA A 90 -5.08 3.45 4.54
C ALA A 90 -4.73 4.92 4.28
N ASP A 91 -5.56 5.67 3.58
CA ASP A 91 -5.30 7.08 3.25
C ASP A 91 -5.13 7.95 4.51
N VAL A 92 -5.68 7.55 5.65
CA VAL A 92 -5.52 8.26 6.93
C VAL A 92 -4.08 8.24 7.44
N ILE A 93 -3.23 7.32 6.96
CA ILE A 93 -1.85 7.18 7.42
C ILE A 93 -1.01 8.44 7.17
N VAL A 94 -1.36 9.24 6.15
CA VAL A 94 -0.65 10.49 5.84
C VAL A 94 -0.78 11.52 6.97
N SER A 95 -1.91 11.53 7.68
CA SER A 95 -2.11 12.39 8.86
C SER A 95 -1.14 12.04 9.98
N ASP A 96 -0.90 10.75 10.20
CA ASP A 96 0.06 10.28 11.21
C ASP A 96 1.49 10.65 10.82
N MET A 97 1.84 10.55 9.55
CA MET A 97 3.16 10.95 9.04
C MET A 97 3.42 12.45 9.25
N ILE A 98 2.42 13.30 9.00
CA ILE A 98 2.52 14.75 9.20
C ILE A 98 2.65 15.05 10.69
N LYS A 99 1.80 14.46 11.51
CA LYS A 99 1.79 14.67 12.96
C LYS A 99 3.09 14.26 13.62
N ASP A 100 3.60 13.09 13.28
CA ASP A 100 4.82 12.53 13.88
C ASP A 100 6.09 12.95 13.15
N ASN A 101 5.97 13.67 12.03
CA ASN A 101 7.06 14.10 11.18
C ASN A 101 7.98 12.95 10.76
N THR A 102 7.40 11.85 10.34
CA THR A 102 8.12 10.64 9.91
C THR A 102 7.28 9.81 8.94
N VAL A 103 7.97 9.06 8.09
CA VAL A 103 7.34 8.03 7.25
C VAL A 103 7.13 6.74 8.05
N GLU A 104 7.89 6.54 9.12
CA GLU A 104 7.87 5.33 9.95
C GLU A 104 6.69 5.34 10.92
N VAL A 105 5.48 5.19 10.38
CA VAL A 105 4.23 5.08 11.12
C VAL A 105 3.62 3.69 10.94
N ASP A 106 2.74 3.31 11.86
CA ASP A 106 2.08 2.00 11.81
C ASP A 106 1.15 1.90 10.60
N ALA A 107 1.11 0.73 9.98
CA ALA A 107 0.15 0.42 8.94
C ALA A 107 -1.28 0.36 9.50
N VAL A 108 -2.26 0.75 8.67
CA VAL A 108 -3.67 0.67 9.04
C VAL A 108 -4.12 -0.79 9.07
N SER A 109 -4.71 -1.21 10.18
CA SER A 109 -5.25 -2.56 10.32
C SER A 109 -6.29 -2.86 9.24
N GLY A 110 -6.15 -4.00 8.57
CA GLY A 110 -7.01 -4.39 7.44
C GLY A 110 -6.62 -3.76 6.10
N ALA A 111 -5.66 -2.83 6.08
CA ALA A 111 -5.15 -2.18 4.88
C ALA A 111 -3.61 -2.10 4.87
N THR A 112 -2.94 -3.14 5.36
CA THR A 112 -1.49 -3.18 5.53
C THR A 112 -0.74 -2.98 4.21
N MET A 113 -1.14 -3.67 3.15
CA MET A 113 -0.46 -3.58 1.85
C MET A 113 -0.57 -2.18 1.25
N SER A 114 -1.76 -1.58 1.26
CA SER A 114 -1.94 -0.19 0.80
C SER A 114 -1.17 0.80 1.66
N SER A 115 -1.13 0.60 2.98
CA SER A 115 -0.33 1.43 3.90
C SER A 115 1.15 1.38 3.55
N GLU A 116 1.71 0.22 3.28
CA GLU A 116 3.12 0.06 2.90
C GLU A 116 3.42 0.71 1.55
N VAL A 117 2.52 0.63 0.58
CA VAL A 117 2.67 1.30 -0.73
C VAL A 117 2.63 2.82 -0.57
N ILE A 118 1.73 3.35 0.25
CA ILE A 118 1.68 4.80 0.55
C ILE A 118 2.99 5.25 1.21
N LYS A 119 3.48 4.52 2.19
CA LYS A 119 4.76 4.81 2.86
C LYS A 119 5.92 4.82 1.86
N ASP A 120 5.96 3.85 0.96
CA ASP A 120 6.99 3.77 -0.06
C ASP A 120 6.91 4.93 -1.07
N ALA A 121 5.70 5.33 -1.47
CA ALA A 121 5.50 6.49 -2.33
C ALA A 121 6.01 7.79 -1.68
N VAL A 122 5.76 7.97 -0.39
CA VAL A 122 6.28 9.13 0.36
C VAL A 122 7.80 9.08 0.47
N ARG A 123 8.40 7.91 0.72
CA ARG A 123 9.86 7.75 0.70
C ARG A 123 10.44 8.10 -0.66
N ASP A 124 9.81 7.64 -1.74
CA ASP A 124 10.22 7.96 -3.12
C ASP A 124 10.24 9.48 -3.35
N ALA A 125 9.20 10.19 -2.93
CA ALA A 125 9.15 11.65 -3.00
C ALA A 125 10.31 12.30 -2.24
N LEU A 126 10.60 11.86 -1.03
CA LEU A 126 11.60 12.46 -0.14
C LEU A 126 13.05 12.11 -0.51
N ARG A 127 13.26 11.04 -1.26
CA ARG A 127 14.59 10.67 -1.79
C ARG A 127 14.95 11.42 -3.06
N GLY A 128 13.93 11.89 -3.73
CA GLY A 128 13.90 12.53 -5.02
C GLY A 128 14.79 13.54 -5.35
#